data_3601373b4863719c1cc4f3f13ab823c0
#
_entry.id   3601373b4863719c1cc4f3f13ab823c0
#
_cell.length_a   1.000
_cell.length_b   1.000
_cell.length_c   1.000
_cell.angle_alpha   90.00
_cell.angle_beta   90.00
_cell.angle_gamma   90.00
#
_symmetry.space_group_name_H-M   'P 1'
#
loop_
_entity.id
_entity.type
_entity.pdbx_description
1 polymer ?
#
loop_
_entity_poly.entity_id
_entity_poly.type
_entity_poly.pdbx_seq_one_letter_code
_entity_poly.pdbx_strand_id
1 'polypeptide(L)'
;DKLVKYLDNYQSKFNYCHNGYLYLFGQYYQIIVHDLNKNQVVVKDKQLIVYHHQVQKNVEKYLKAVLTKYITSRIDYWLKNSFNLKMPKIEIKKYKSRWGSCYPGQNKVSFNLALVHLDYELIDYVIVHELCHFIQANHSAKFYLEVAKRIPDYQIIQRKLKEVGI
;
A
#
# COMPACT_ATOMS: atom_id res chain seq x y z
N ASP A 1 -13.05 1.60 14.81
CA ASP A 1 -12.55 0.48 14.03
C ASP A 1 -11.12 0.13 14.45
N LYS A 2 -10.80 -1.18 14.61
CA LYS A 2 -9.47 -1.64 15.06
C LYS A 2 -8.37 -1.26 14.07
N LEU A 3 -8.67 -1.22 12.77
CA LEU A 3 -7.73 -0.82 11.73
C LEU A 3 -7.38 0.68 11.85
N VAL A 4 -8.37 1.54 12.06
CA VAL A 4 -8.16 2.98 12.25
C VAL A 4 -7.25 3.21 13.45
N LYS A 5 -7.53 2.59 14.62
CA LYS A 5 -6.64 2.67 15.79
C LYS A 5 -5.22 2.15 15.53
N TYR A 6 -5.07 1.10 14.73
CA TYR A 6 -3.75 0.59 14.33
C TYR A 6 -2.99 1.62 13.48
N LEU A 7 -3.71 2.37 12.64
CA LEU A 7 -3.12 3.35 11.73
C LEU A 7 -2.96 4.76 12.35
N ASP A 8 -3.64 5.08 13.44
CA ASP A 8 -3.58 6.39 14.11
C ASP A 8 -2.19 6.74 14.65
N ASN A 9 -1.38 5.73 15.01
CA ASN A 9 -0.01 5.95 15.44
C ASN A 9 0.99 5.48 14.38
N TYR A 10 1.28 6.33 13.40
CA TYR A 10 2.08 5.99 12.23
C TYR A 10 3.47 5.39 12.56
N GLN A 11 4.11 5.83 13.62
CA GLN A 11 5.42 5.27 14.01
C GLN A 11 5.29 3.87 14.63
N SER A 12 4.18 3.57 15.31
CA SER A 12 3.93 2.23 15.86
C SER A 12 3.51 1.19 14.81
N LYS A 13 3.04 1.63 13.63
CA LYS A 13 2.63 0.75 12.52
C LYS A 13 3.75 -0.17 12.03
N PHE A 14 4.98 0.21 12.26
CA PHE A 14 6.16 -0.52 11.81
C PHE A 14 6.97 -1.11 12.95
N ASN A 15 6.38 -1.25 14.15
CA ASN A 15 7.03 -1.89 15.29
C ASN A 15 6.55 -3.35 15.40
N TYR A 16 7.22 -4.25 14.69
CA TYR A 16 6.86 -5.66 14.63
C TYR A 16 7.62 -6.47 15.68
N CYS A 17 6.91 -7.16 16.56
CA CYS A 17 7.48 -7.99 17.62
C CYS A 17 6.74 -9.33 17.76
N HIS A 18 7.32 -10.25 18.50
CA HIS A 18 6.67 -11.52 18.85
C HIS A 18 5.38 -11.29 19.62
N ASN A 19 4.33 -12.05 19.28
CA ASN A 19 2.96 -11.89 19.79
C ASN A 19 2.30 -10.54 19.46
N GLY A 20 2.97 -9.66 18.71
CA GLY A 20 2.36 -8.50 18.10
C GLY A 20 1.42 -8.88 16.96
N TYR A 21 0.90 -7.89 16.28
CA TYR A 21 0.02 -8.12 15.14
C TYR A 21 0.25 -7.06 14.05
N LEU A 22 -0.21 -7.39 12.86
CA LEU A 22 -0.30 -6.43 11.76
C LEU A 22 -1.55 -6.71 10.91
N TYR A 23 -1.92 -5.73 10.12
CA TYR A 23 -2.87 -5.95 9.01
C TYR A 23 -2.08 -6.14 7.72
N LEU A 24 -2.46 -7.13 6.94
CA LEU A 24 -1.94 -7.38 5.60
C LEU A 24 -3.13 -7.39 4.64
N PHE A 25 -3.19 -6.39 3.78
CA PHE A 25 -4.32 -6.16 2.86
C PHE A 25 -5.68 -6.19 3.58
N GLY A 26 -5.79 -5.43 4.69
CA GLY A 26 -7.00 -5.33 5.52
C GLY A 26 -7.27 -6.54 6.42
N GLN A 27 -6.49 -7.61 6.31
CA GLN A 27 -6.66 -8.82 7.11
C GLN A 27 -5.72 -8.85 8.30
N TYR A 28 -6.23 -9.23 9.46
CA TYR A 28 -5.46 -9.38 10.71
C TYR A 28 -4.54 -10.60 10.68
N TYR A 29 -3.28 -10.42 11.10
CA TYR A 29 -2.31 -11.49 11.31
C TYR A 29 -1.56 -11.29 12.62
N GLN A 30 -1.40 -12.38 13.39
CA GLN A 30 -0.53 -12.42 14.56
C GLN A 30 0.92 -12.64 14.12
N ILE A 31 1.87 -11.99 14.76
CA ILE A 31 3.30 -12.17 14.47
C ILE A 31 3.87 -13.24 15.40
N ILE A 32 4.38 -14.31 14.84
CA ILE A 32 5.08 -15.39 15.55
C ILE A 32 6.55 -15.37 15.15
N VAL A 33 7.43 -15.27 16.12
CA VAL A 33 8.88 -15.24 15.88
C VAL A 33 9.52 -16.54 16.35
N HIS A 34 10.25 -17.18 15.45
CA HIS A 34 11.18 -18.26 15.76
C HIS A 34 12.59 -17.72 15.59
N ASP A 35 13.38 -17.75 16.65
CA ASP A 35 14.78 -17.28 16.63
C ASP A 35 15.70 -18.28 15.93
N LEU A 36 15.48 -18.41 14.63
CA LEU A 36 16.29 -19.18 13.71
C LEU A 36 16.95 -18.20 12.73
N ASN A 37 18.23 -18.37 12.47
CA ASN A 37 18.95 -17.47 11.54
C ASN A 37 18.60 -17.78 10.07
N LYS A 38 17.30 -17.75 9.74
CA LYS A 38 16.75 -17.95 8.39
C LYS A 38 16.07 -16.67 7.93
N ASN A 39 16.49 -16.10 6.82
CA ASN A 39 15.85 -14.91 6.20
C ASN A 39 14.49 -15.28 5.55
N GLN A 40 13.57 -15.82 6.33
CA GLN A 40 12.29 -16.32 5.87
C GLN A 40 11.14 -15.73 6.68
N VAL A 41 10.09 -15.29 5.95
CA VAL A 41 8.79 -14.91 6.51
C VAL A 41 7.73 -15.71 5.77
N VAL A 42 6.83 -16.36 6.51
CA VAL A 42 5.76 -17.20 5.97
C VAL A 42 4.42 -16.74 6.54
N VAL A 43 3.40 -16.70 5.70
CA VAL A 43 2.01 -16.50 6.12
C VAL A 43 1.28 -17.83 6.12
N LYS A 44 0.74 -18.22 7.28
CA LYS A 44 -0.03 -19.44 7.45
C LYS A 44 -1.04 -19.25 8.59
N ASP A 45 -2.27 -19.72 8.41
CA ASP A 45 -3.33 -19.77 9.45
C ASP A 45 -3.51 -18.46 10.23
N LYS A 46 -3.58 -17.30 9.51
CA LYS A 46 -3.66 -15.96 10.11
C LYS A 46 -2.44 -15.59 10.97
N GLN A 47 -1.32 -16.24 10.75
CA GLN A 47 -0.05 -15.91 11.39
C GLN A 47 0.98 -15.46 10.35
N LEU A 48 1.76 -14.44 10.70
CA LEU A 48 2.99 -14.05 10.03
C LEU A 48 4.16 -14.63 10.82
N ILE A 49 4.75 -15.70 10.31
CA ILE A 49 5.83 -16.45 10.98
C ILE A 49 7.17 -15.92 10.48
N VAL A 50 7.98 -15.42 11.39
CA VAL A 50 9.30 -14.83 11.12
C VAL A 50 10.39 -15.73 11.69
N TYR A 51 11.26 -16.26 10.84
CA TYR A 51 12.35 -17.16 11.23
C TYR A 51 13.69 -16.41 11.37
N HIS A 52 13.70 -15.29 12.11
CA HIS A 52 14.91 -14.46 12.28
C HIS A 52 14.81 -13.53 13.50
N HIS A 53 15.94 -13.32 14.21
CA HIS A 53 16.01 -12.36 15.33
C HIS A 53 15.82 -10.90 14.91
N GLN A 54 16.21 -10.51 13.67
CA GLN A 54 15.96 -9.16 13.13
C GLN A 54 14.53 -9.05 12.59
N VAL A 55 13.55 -9.16 13.47
CA VAL A 55 12.11 -9.24 13.13
C VAL A 55 11.67 -8.06 12.27
N GLN A 56 11.92 -6.83 12.75
CA GLN A 56 11.54 -5.58 12.08
C GLN A 56 12.00 -5.56 10.61
N LYS A 57 13.29 -5.80 10.39
CA LYS A 57 13.91 -5.77 9.05
C LYS A 57 13.31 -6.83 8.10
N ASN A 58 13.10 -8.04 8.60
CA ASN A 58 12.57 -9.13 7.79
C ASN A 58 11.08 -8.95 7.46
N VAL A 59 10.28 -8.49 8.41
CA VAL A 59 8.88 -8.15 8.18
C VAL A 59 8.77 -7.02 7.16
N GLU A 60 9.50 -5.93 7.32
CA GLU A 60 9.48 -4.82 6.35
C GLU A 60 9.90 -5.24 4.94
N LYS A 61 10.94 -6.07 4.82
CA LYS A 61 11.38 -6.62 3.53
C LYS A 61 10.27 -7.46 2.89
N TYR A 62 9.62 -8.31 3.67
CA TYR A 62 8.49 -9.12 3.22
C TYR A 62 7.31 -8.24 2.77
N LEU A 63 6.87 -7.29 3.61
CA LEU A 63 5.78 -6.39 3.31
C LEU A 63 6.04 -5.56 2.05
N LYS A 64 7.26 -5.07 1.88
CA LYS A 64 7.67 -4.34 0.67
C LYS A 64 7.57 -5.23 -0.57
N ALA A 65 8.01 -6.48 -0.49
CA ALA A 65 7.96 -7.42 -1.62
C ALA A 65 6.50 -7.72 -2.03
N VAL A 66 5.62 -8.06 -1.07
CA VAL A 66 4.22 -8.39 -1.37
C VAL A 66 3.45 -7.17 -1.89
N LEU A 67 3.68 -5.99 -1.31
CA LEU A 67 3.06 -4.75 -1.79
C LEU A 67 3.54 -4.40 -3.20
N THR A 68 4.84 -4.51 -3.49
CA THR A 68 5.39 -4.27 -4.83
C THR A 68 4.74 -5.19 -5.86
N LYS A 69 4.65 -6.49 -5.54
CA LYS A 69 4.01 -7.47 -6.42
C LYS A 69 2.55 -7.10 -6.71
N TYR A 70 1.80 -6.76 -5.66
CA TYR A 70 0.39 -6.36 -5.80
C TYR A 70 0.25 -5.10 -6.66
N ILE A 71 0.94 -4.01 -6.31
CA ILE A 71 0.87 -2.73 -7.03
C ILE A 71 1.27 -2.89 -8.50
N THR A 72 2.34 -3.64 -8.78
CA THR A 72 2.78 -3.90 -10.16
C THR A 72 1.70 -4.59 -10.97
N SER A 73 1.08 -5.63 -10.41
CA SER A 73 -0.03 -6.35 -11.04
C SER A 73 -1.25 -5.44 -11.28
N ARG A 74 -1.58 -4.57 -10.31
CA ARG A 74 -2.73 -3.67 -10.46
C ARG A 74 -2.48 -2.54 -11.45
N ILE A 75 -1.26 -1.98 -11.48
CA ILE A 75 -0.88 -0.99 -12.50
C ILE A 75 -0.96 -1.61 -13.89
N ASP A 76 -0.41 -2.81 -14.10
CA ASP A 76 -0.51 -3.52 -15.39
C ASP A 76 -1.97 -3.72 -15.83
N TYR A 77 -2.83 -4.14 -14.89
CA TYR A 77 -4.27 -4.26 -15.13
C TYR A 77 -4.90 -2.92 -15.60
N TRP A 78 -4.63 -1.82 -14.87
CA TRP A 78 -5.20 -0.52 -15.18
C TRP A 78 -4.67 0.05 -16.50
N LEU A 79 -3.39 -0.15 -16.81
CA LEU A 79 -2.80 0.28 -18.08
C LEU A 79 -3.45 -0.46 -19.27
N LYS A 80 -3.70 -1.75 -19.15
CA LYS A 80 -4.33 -2.54 -20.22
C LYS A 80 -5.80 -2.19 -20.43
N ASN A 81 -6.51 -1.78 -19.40
CA ASN A 81 -7.97 -1.64 -19.47
C ASN A 81 -8.46 -0.18 -19.49
N SER A 82 -7.66 0.80 -19.02
CA SER A 82 -8.19 2.13 -18.78
C SER A 82 -7.24 3.29 -19.00
N PHE A 83 -5.93 3.03 -19.15
CA PHE A 83 -4.94 4.07 -19.38
C PHE A 83 -4.10 3.77 -20.62
N ASN A 84 -3.88 4.80 -21.46
CA ASN A 84 -2.92 4.71 -22.56
C ASN A 84 -1.57 5.30 -22.10
N LEU A 85 -0.89 4.60 -21.19
CA LEU A 85 0.38 5.03 -20.59
C LEU A 85 1.41 3.89 -20.67
N LYS A 86 2.70 4.26 -20.71
CA LYS A 86 3.78 3.29 -20.53
C LYS A 86 3.87 2.87 -19.06
N MET A 87 4.26 1.62 -18.80
CA MET A 87 4.51 1.12 -17.45
C MET A 87 5.50 2.04 -16.74
N PRO A 88 5.11 2.69 -15.63
CA PRO A 88 6.00 3.57 -14.88
C PRO A 88 6.98 2.77 -14.02
N LYS A 89 8.11 3.37 -13.67
CA LYS A 89 8.97 2.86 -12.60
C LYS A 89 8.21 2.97 -11.27
N ILE A 90 8.13 1.86 -10.52
CA ILE A 90 7.43 1.75 -9.24
C ILE A 90 8.45 1.76 -8.09
N GLU A 91 8.24 2.63 -7.11
CA GLU A 91 9.04 2.68 -5.89
C GLU A 91 8.15 2.57 -4.65
N ILE A 92 8.55 1.74 -3.67
CA ILE A 92 7.90 1.68 -2.35
C ILE A 92 8.79 2.38 -1.33
N LYS A 93 8.22 3.39 -0.65
CA LYS A 93 8.91 4.24 0.31
C LYS A 93 8.12 4.34 1.62
N LYS A 94 8.76 4.77 2.70
CA LYS A 94 8.08 5.17 3.94
C LYS A 94 7.84 6.69 3.87
N TYR A 95 6.59 7.09 3.72
CA TYR A 95 6.18 8.49 3.77
C TYR A 95 5.47 8.79 5.09
N LYS A 96 5.63 10.01 5.60
CA LYS A 96 4.97 10.46 6.84
C LYS A 96 3.57 11.02 6.60
N SER A 97 3.31 11.60 5.42
CA SER A 97 2.12 12.43 5.17
C SER A 97 1.46 12.24 3.80
N ARG A 98 1.78 11.16 3.08
CA ARG A 98 1.16 10.86 1.79
C ARG A 98 1.11 9.37 1.51
N TRP A 99 0.10 8.96 0.76
CA TRP A 99 -0.07 7.57 0.33
C TRP A 99 0.71 7.24 -0.94
N GLY A 100 0.86 8.21 -1.84
CA GLY A 100 1.62 8.06 -3.08
C GLY A 100 2.19 9.37 -3.58
N SER A 101 2.90 9.32 -4.69
CA SER A 101 3.39 10.48 -5.43
C SER A 101 3.71 10.08 -6.87
N CYS A 102 3.26 10.89 -7.83
CA CYS A 102 3.54 10.72 -9.25
C CYS A 102 4.63 11.71 -9.71
N TYR A 103 5.48 11.25 -10.60
CA TYR A 103 6.56 12.03 -11.24
C TYR A 103 6.48 11.83 -12.76
N PRO A 104 5.57 12.54 -13.46
CA PRO A 104 5.34 12.33 -14.89
C PRO A 104 6.60 12.47 -15.74
N GLY A 105 7.42 13.51 -15.48
CA GLY A 105 8.67 13.77 -16.21
C GLY A 105 9.74 12.68 -16.08
N GLN A 106 9.60 11.79 -15.08
CA GLN A 106 10.49 10.63 -14.86
C GLN A 106 9.83 9.29 -15.20
N ASN A 107 8.60 9.31 -15.71
CA ASN A 107 7.76 8.11 -15.85
C ASN A 107 7.80 7.22 -14.60
N LYS A 108 7.54 7.81 -13.41
CA LYS A 108 7.71 7.16 -12.12
C LYS A 108 6.54 7.44 -11.18
N VAL A 109 6.16 6.43 -10.41
CA VAL A 109 5.24 6.52 -9.28
C VAL A 109 5.88 5.93 -8.03
N SER A 110 5.55 6.50 -6.88
CA SER A 110 6.00 5.95 -5.60
C SER A 110 4.83 5.82 -4.65
N PHE A 111 4.85 4.76 -3.83
CA PHE A 111 3.77 4.42 -2.91
C PHE A 111 4.29 4.24 -1.50
N ASN A 112 3.46 4.58 -0.53
CA ASN A 112 3.79 4.38 0.87
C ASN A 112 3.72 2.90 1.25
N LEU A 113 4.74 2.41 1.95
CA LEU A 113 4.75 1.04 2.49
C LEU A 113 3.52 0.77 3.37
N ALA A 114 3.00 1.79 4.08
CA ALA A 114 1.81 1.67 4.92
C ALA A 114 0.54 1.21 4.16
N LEU A 115 0.49 1.38 2.83
CA LEU A 115 -0.59 0.86 2.00
C LEU A 115 -0.81 -0.65 2.17
N VAL A 116 0.26 -1.40 2.47
CA VAL A 116 0.17 -2.85 2.67
C VAL A 116 -0.80 -3.26 3.78
N HIS A 117 -1.12 -2.35 4.71
CA HIS A 117 -2.04 -2.57 5.81
C HIS A 117 -3.50 -2.32 5.44
N LEU A 118 -3.76 -1.66 4.31
CA LEU A 118 -5.10 -1.25 3.87
C LEU A 118 -5.80 -2.35 3.07
N ASP A 119 -7.14 -2.24 2.98
CA ASP A 119 -7.94 -3.04 2.06
C ASP A 119 -7.56 -2.76 0.60
N TYR A 120 -7.73 -3.76 -0.23
CA TYR A 120 -7.42 -3.68 -1.66
C TYR A 120 -8.10 -2.51 -2.37
N GLU A 121 -9.35 -2.20 -2.02
CA GLU A 121 -10.12 -1.09 -2.56
C GLU A 121 -9.42 0.27 -2.35
N LEU A 122 -8.86 0.48 -1.14
CA LEU A 122 -8.15 1.70 -0.81
C LEU A 122 -6.81 1.81 -1.55
N ILE A 123 -6.11 0.68 -1.69
CA ILE A 123 -4.84 0.63 -2.44
C ILE A 123 -5.09 0.91 -3.92
N ASP A 124 -6.11 0.28 -4.52
CA ASP A 124 -6.47 0.50 -5.92
C ASP A 124 -6.86 1.96 -6.20
N TYR A 125 -7.59 2.59 -5.28
CA TYR A 125 -7.89 4.02 -5.39
C TYR A 125 -6.60 4.86 -5.42
N VAL A 126 -5.64 4.60 -4.54
CA VAL A 126 -4.37 5.34 -4.54
C VAL A 126 -3.60 5.08 -5.84
N ILE A 127 -3.58 3.85 -6.35
CA ILE A 127 -2.95 3.53 -7.64
C ILE A 127 -3.57 4.34 -8.77
N VAL A 128 -4.89 4.33 -8.91
CA VAL A 128 -5.60 5.08 -9.95
C VAL A 128 -5.39 6.59 -9.79
N HIS A 129 -5.41 7.10 -8.55
CA HIS A 129 -5.13 8.50 -8.24
C HIS A 129 -3.74 8.93 -8.77
N GLU A 130 -2.70 8.17 -8.47
CA GLU A 130 -1.35 8.47 -8.93
C GLU A 130 -1.20 8.32 -10.47
N LEU A 131 -1.87 7.36 -11.07
CA LEU A 131 -1.88 7.21 -12.53
C LEU A 131 -2.63 8.37 -13.22
N CYS A 132 -3.69 8.90 -12.63
CA CYS A 132 -4.39 10.07 -13.16
C CYS A 132 -3.50 11.32 -13.23
N HIS A 133 -2.48 11.43 -12.37
CA HIS A 133 -1.51 12.53 -12.41
C HIS A 133 -0.63 12.54 -13.67
N PHE A 134 -0.52 11.44 -14.41
CA PHE A 134 0.08 11.46 -15.75
C PHE A 134 -0.78 12.18 -16.79
N ILE A 135 -2.10 12.32 -16.53
CA ILE A 135 -3.06 12.98 -17.41
C ILE A 135 -3.33 14.41 -16.94
N GLN A 136 -3.49 14.60 -15.62
CA GLN A 136 -3.82 15.87 -14.99
C GLN A 136 -2.94 16.10 -13.76
N ALA A 137 -2.06 17.11 -13.84
CA ALA A 137 -1.08 17.37 -12.79
C ALA A 137 -1.70 17.87 -11.46
N ASN A 138 -2.82 18.56 -11.51
CA ASN A 138 -3.51 19.14 -10.36
C ASN A 138 -4.84 18.45 -10.07
N HIS A 139 -5.33 18.56 -8.83
CA HIS A 139 -6.61 18.00 -8.38
C HIS A 139 -7.81 18.85 -8.81
N SER A 140 -7.88 19.26 -10.09
CA SER A 140 -8.99 20.00 -10.68
C SER A 140 -10.23 19.11 -10.88
N ALA A 141 -11.36 19.70 -11.29
CA ALA A 141 -12.54 18.94 -11.67
C ALA A 141 -12.22 17.90 -12.79
N LYS A 142 -11.34 18.27 -13.74
CA LYS A 142 -10.90 17.35 -14.81
C LYS A 142 -10.14 16.13 -14.25
N PHE A 143 -9.30 16.33 -13.22
CA PHE A 143 -8.62 15.22 -12.54
C PHE A 143 -9.64 14.24 -11.94
N TYR A 144 -10.62 14.75 -11.19
CA TYR A 144 -11.61 13.88 -10.56
C TYR A 144 -12.55 13.22 -11.56
N LEU A 145 -12.78 13.82 -12.73
CA LEU A 145 -13.46 13.14 -13.84
C LEU A 145 -12.66 11.94 -14.34
N GLU A 146 -11.33 12.08 -14.46
CA GLU A 146 -10.47 10.93 -14.84
C GLU A 146 -10.48 9.82 -13.78
N VAL A 147 -10.50 10.17 -12.50
CA VAL A 147 -10.64 9.18 -11.41
C VAL A 147 -12.00 8.49 -11.48
N ALA A 148 -13.10 9.26 -11.63
CA ALA A 148 -14.47 8.76 -11.66
C ALA A 148 -14.74 7.80 -12.85
N LYS A 149 -14.11 8.02 -14.00
CA LYS A 149 -14.19 7.09 -15.15
C LYS A 149 -13.73 5.67 -14.81
N ARG A 150 -12.84 5.52 -13.84
CA ARG A 150 -12.20 4.26 -13.45
C ARG A 150 -12.75 3.70 -12.16
N ILE A 151 -13.05 4.59 -11.23
CA ILE A 151 -13.62 4.27 -9.92
C ILE A 151 -14.81 5.21 -9.70
N PRO A 152 -16.01 4.84 -10.17
CA PRO A 152 -17.20 5.70 -10.05
C PRO A 152 -17.49 6.14 -8.61
N ASP A 153 -17.30 5.26 -7.63
CA ASP A 153 -17.57 5.51 -6.21
C ASP A 153 -16.36 6.10 -5.45
N TYR A 154 -15.41 6.71 -6.16
CA TYR A 154 -14.15 7.21 -5.59
C TYR A 154 -14.35 8.12 -4.37
N GLN A 155 -15.43 8.89 -4.29
CA GLN A 155 -15.69 9.80 -3.18
C GLN A 155 -15.92 9.05 -1.85
N ILE A 156 -16.55 7.88 -1.90
CA ILE A 156 -16.75 7.01 -0.74
C ILE A 156 -15.41 6.45 -0.29
N ILE A 157 -14.62 5.95 -1.22
CA ILE A 157 -13.30 5.38 -0.95
C ILE A 157 -12.34 6.45 -0.43
N GLN A 158 -12.37 7.65 -1.01
CA GLN A 158 -11.57 8.78 -0.55
C GLN A 158 -11.89 9.18 0.90
N ARG A 159 -13.19 9.16 1.29
CA ARG A 159 -13.59 9.41 2.68
C ARG A 159 -13.03 8.34 3.63
N LYS A 160 -13.20 7.07 3.30
CA LYS A 160 -12.61 5.96 4.06
C LYS A 160 -11.09 6.12 4.23
N LEU A 161 -10.39 6.50 3.16
CA LEU A 161 -8.95 6.69 3.18
C LEU A 161 -8.54 7.87 4.09
N LYS A 162 -9.33 8.96 4.12
CA LYS A 162 -9.12 10.10 5.03
C LYS A 162 -9.34 9.71 6.49
N GLU A 163 -10.33 8.87 6.78
CA GLU A 163 -10.60 8.35 8.14
C GLU A 163 -9.46 7.48 8.67
N VAL A 164 -8.82 6.73 7.78
CA VAL A 164 -7.64 5.92 8.13
C VAL A 164 -6.45 6.80 8.55
N GLY A 165 -6.33 7.98 8.00
CA GLY A 165 -5.27 8.94 8.30
C GLY A 165 -3.87 8.49 7.84
N ILE A 166 -2.98 9.46 7.71
CA ILE A 166 -1.53 9.26 7.58
C ILE A 166 -0.82 10.20 8.53
#